data_bea7229ffa618ceb7f71d007951aa276
#
_entry.id   bea7229ffa618ceb7f71d007951aa276
#
_cell.length_a   1.000
_cell.length_b   1.000
_cell.length_c   1.000
_cell.angle_alpha   90.00
_cell.angle_beta   90.00
_cell.angle_gamma   90.00
#
_symmetry.space_group_name_H-M   'P 1'
#
loop_
_entity.id
_entity.type
_entity.pdbx_description
1 polymer ?
#
loop_
_entity_poly.entity_id
_entity_poly.type
_entity_poly.pdbx_seq_one_letter_code
_entity_poly.pdbx_strand_id
1 'polypeptide(L)'
;MDLIEKEMDLIQKSDLIKKTFVNIDQIRFVLPYRNEWIDLVEKIFQLEKIMGTPVEITPQNGYSLAYGYGFRETTGLISVMVNLKRKDMGILVNFPAKAKKSYEVVSDLLNLEVDWFQIIRTVYRDFHGHIARLDVNVDLLDFGYSPHSIAQRLQADQIVFTDSRKHVVKKESMRGIGDFVETQTIGVGSRSSNAYLRLYDKKKEQQAKRGPYLTLARKTKNWLRIEGEFKHKLAREIGLAIADSVGVTYRHLVSLLVTRWLLIEKDSGKLTPEWETLVALAKNLTIFSLRPSPSQISEIVEKKLEWLLLGGPAGVFYLFWCGYGDQGLEKLLNFMRDYIKYSKKDGGYKPSPKLAKEIAGLKKMKKFPDLDELLERWHQLLVDRDQDRRRVAYRVYE
;
A
#
# COMPACT_ATOMS: atom_id res chain seq x y z
N MET A 1 -8.41 20.47 -27.61
CA MET A 1 -8.20 21.13 -26.30
C MET A 1 -7.43 20.14 -25.46
N ASP A 2 -6.20 20.50 -25.08
CA ASP A 2 -5.23 19.58 -24.50
C ASP A 2 -5.73 19.10 -23.14
N LEU A 3 -5.69 17.78 -22.85
CA LEU A 3 -6.08 17.17 -21.55
C LEU A 3 -5.38 17.86 -20.37
N ILE A 4 -4.21 18.43 -20.62
CA ILE A 4 -3.41 19.21 -19.67
C ILE A 4 -4.09 20.53 -19.30
N GLU A 5 -4.77 21.19 -20.26
CA GLU A 5 -5.52 22.41 -19.99
C GLU A 5 -6.78 22.15 -19.13
N LYS A 6 -7.47 21.02 -19.36
CA LYS A 6 -8.61 20.62 -18.51
C LYS A 6 -8.19 20.25 -17.08
N GLU A 7 -7.05 19.54 -16.90
CA GLU A 7 -6.47 19.31 -15.57
C GLU A 7 -5.97 20.61 -14.92
N MET A 8 -5.57 21.61 -15.69
CA MET A 8 -5.16 22.92 -15.19
C MET A 8 -6.36 23.81 -14.79
N ASP A 9 -7.49 23.74 -15.47
CA ASP A 9 -8.70 24.51 -15.15
C ASP A 9 -9.37 24.07 -13.83
N LEU A 10 -9.21 22.83 -13.40
CA LEU A 10 -9.70 22.31 -12.12
C LEU A 10 -8.92 22.84 -10.89
N ILE A 11 -7.84 23.59 -11.09
CA ILE A 11 -6.91 24.02 -10.05
C ILE A 11 -6.87 25.55 -9.88
N GLN A 12 -7.89 26.28 -10.24
CA GLN A 12 -7.87 27.74 -10.07
C GLN A 12 -8.19 28.19 -8.65
N LYS A 13 -7.15 28.70 -7.87
CA LYS A 13 -7.33 29.86 -6.94
C LYS A 13 -6.10 30.39 -6.23
N SER A 14 -4.89 29.82 -6.35
CA SER A 14 -3.64 30.45 -5.85
C SER A 14 -2.46 30.06 -6.75
N ASP A 15 -1.44 30.92 -6.83
CA ASP A 15 -0.23 30.63 -7.65
C ASP A 15 0.51 29.36 -7.22
N LEU A 16 0.39 28.97 -5.96
CA LEU A 16 0.89 27.71 -5.44
C LEU A 16 0.18 26.53 -6.10
N ILE A 17 -1.15 26.61 -6.25
CA ILE A 17 -1.98 25.54 -6.81
C ILE A 17 -1.75 25.41 -8.33
N LYS A 18 -1.51 26.51 -9.04
CA LYS A 18 -1.30 26.52 -10.50
C LYS A 18 -0.04 25.77 -10.96
N LYS A 19 0.91 25.52 -10.05
CA LYS A 19 2.20 24.86 -10.35
C LYS A 19 2.34 23.49 -9.69
N THR A 20 1.25 22.97 -9.09
CA THR A 20 1.28 21.68 -8.40
C THR A 20 0.20 20.74 -8.92
N PHE A 21 0.57 19.47 -9.12
CA PHE A 21 -0.38 18.41 -9.49
C PHE A 21 -0.26 17.27 -8.51
N VAL A 22 -1.39 16.72 -8.07
CA VAL A 22 -1.45 15.58 -7.17
C VAL A 22 -2.25 14.48 -7.85
N ASN A 23 -1.68 13.27 -7.95
CA ASN A 23 -2.30 12.15 -8.61
C ASN A 23 -2.01 10.82 -7.93
N ILE A 24 -2.82 9.82 -8.25
CA ILE A 24 -2.50 8.41 -8.08
C ILE A 24 -1.73 7.96 -9.32
N ASP A 25 -0.46 7.57 -9.15
CA ASP A 25 0.38 7.14 -10.28
C ASP A 25 0.11 5.68 -10.64
N GLN A 26 0.04 4.80 -9.64
CA GLN A 26 -0.25 3.37 -9.78
C GLN A 26 -1.22 2.92 -8.69
N ILE A 27 -2.11 1.99 -9.04
CA ILE A 27 -3.01 1.38 -8.06
C ILE A 27 -3.18 -0.11 -8.34
N ARG A 28 -3.29 -0.89 -7.27
CA ARG A 28 -3.52 -2.34 -7.34
C ARG A 28 -4.60 -2.73 -6.34
N PHE A 29 -5.59 -3.46 -6.85
CA PHE A 29 -6.69 -3.99 -6.06
C PHE A 29 -6.57 -5.50 -5.90
N VAL A 30 -7.13 -6.01 -4.81
CA VAL A 30 -7.43 -7.43 -4.62
C VAL A 30 -8.90 -7.55 -4.24
N LEU A 31 -9.65 -8.33 -4.99
CA LEU A 31 -11.05 -8.65 -4.74
C LEU A 31 -11.16 -10.09 -4.24
N PRO A 32 -12.14 -10.44 -3.41
CA PRO A 32 -12.44 -11.83 -3.09
C PRO A 32 -12.73 -12.64 -4.37
N TYR A 33 -12.21 -13.86 -4.42
CA TYR A 33 -12.47 -14.74 -5.56
C TYR A 33 -13.96 -15.10 -5.66
N ARG A 34 -14.50 -15.05 -6.88
CA ARG A 34 -15.81 -15.56 -7.26
C ARG A 34 -15.69 -16.31 -8.58
N ASN A 35 -16.59 -17.26 -8.85
CA ASN A 35 -16.52 -18.01 -10.11
C ASN A 35 -16.72 -17.08 -11.31
N GLU A 36 -17.63 -16.08 -11.19
CA GLU A 36 -17.92 -15.05 -12.19
C GLU A 36 -16.96 -13.85 -12.05
N TRP A 37 -15.68 -14.13 -11.85
CA TRP A 37 -14.68 -13.08 -11.54
C TRP A 37 -14.44 -12.10 -12.71
N ILE A 38 -14.61 -12.56 -13.98
CA ILE A 38 -14.50 -11.70 -15.16
C ILE A 38 -15.62 -10.66 -15.14
N ASP A 39 -16.86 -11.10 -14.94
CA ASP A 39 -18.02 -10.20 -14.87
C ASP A 39 -17.91 -9.20 -13.70
N LEU A 40 -17.37 -9.68 -12.57
CA LEU A 40 -17.12 -8.83 -11.41
C LEU A 40 -16.11 -7.72 -11.74
N VAL A 41 -15.00 -8.05 -12.39
CA VAL A 41 -13.97 -7.09 -12.79
C VAL A 41 -14.53 -6.09 -13.81
N GLU A 42 -15.29 -6.59 -14.80
CA GLU A 42 -15.91 -5.72 -15.80
C GLU A 42 -16.96 -4.80 -15.17
N LYS A 43 -17.76 -5.28 -14.24
CA LYS A 43 -18.74 -4.46 -13.50
C LYS A 43 -18.10 -3.29 -12.75
N ILE A 44 -16.91 -3.47 -12.19
CA ILE A 44 -16.23 -2.44 -11.40
C ILE A 44 -15.39 -1.52 -12.27
N PHE A 45 -14.64 -2.08 -13.21
CA PHE A 45 -13.59 -1.35 -13.93
C PHE A 45 -13.88 -1.14 -15.41
N GLN A 46 -14.90 -1.78 -15.99
CA GLN A 46 -15.27 -1.70 -17.42
C GLN A 46 -14.07 -1.87 -18.36
N LEU A 47 -13.17 -2.83 -18.05
CA LEU A 47 -11.89 -2.96 -18.72
C LEU A 47 -12.03 -3.31 -20.21
N GLU A 48 -12.91 -4.23 -20.55
CA GLU A 48 -13.14 -4.63 -21.94
C GLU A 48 -13.80 -3.49 -22.74
N LYS A 49 -14.76 -2.79 -22.12
CA LYS A 49 -15.43 -1.65 -22.73
C LYS A 49 -14.48 -0.50 -23.03
N ILE A 50 -13.51 -0.24 -22.13
CA ILE A 50 -12.60 0.91 -22.24
C ILE A 50 -11.33 0.54 -23.01
N MET A 51 -10.74 -0.61 -22.72
CA MET A 51 -9.42 -0.98 -23.21
C MET A 51 -9.45 -2.07 -24.30
N GLY A 52 -10.64 -2.57 -24.64
CA GLY A 52 -10.84 -3.63 -25.64
C GLY A 52 -10.64 -5.05 -25.10
N THR A 53 -10.78 -6.01 -25.98
CA THR A 53 -10.68 -7.44 -25.66
C THR A 53 -9.33 -7.78 -25.02
N PRO A 54 -9.34 -8.54 -23.91
CA PRO A 54 -8.10 -8.91 -23.22
C PRO A 54 -7.27 -9.91 -24.03
N VAL A 55 -5.97 -9.88 -23.76
CA VAL A 55 -5.03 -10.91 -24.25
C VAL A 55 -4.52 -11.74 -23.08
N GLU A 56 -4.34 -13.02 -23.28
CA GLU A 56 -3.69 -13.86 -22.28
C GLU A 56 -2.23 -13.46 -22.11
N ILE A 57 -1.78 -13.37 -20.87
CA ILE A 57 -0.40 -13.00 -20.51
C ILE A 57 0.17 -14.00 -19.51
N THR A 58 1.50 -14.04 -19.39
CA THR A 58 2.18 -14.91 -18.43
C THR A 58 1.83 -14.49 -16.99
N PRO A 59 1.23 -15.39 -16.19
CA PRO A 59 0.93 -15.14 -14.79
C PRO A 59 2.21 -14.89 -13.98
N GLN A 60 2.11 -14.07 -12.94
CA GLN A 60 3.23 -13.71 -12.05
C GLN A 60 2.84 -13.90 -10.58
N ASN A 61 3.82 -13.89 -9.69
CA ASN A 61 3.61 -13.86 -8.23
C ASN A 61 2.72 -15.00 -7.68
N GLY A 62 2.81 -16.19 -8.27
CA GLY A 62 2.06 -17.36 -7.83
C GLY A 62 0.62 -17.44 -8.36
N TYR A 63 0.20 -16.54 -9.24
CA TYR A 63 -1.06 -16.65 -9.97
C TYR A 63 -0.97 -17.69 -11.08
N SER A 64 -2.09 -18.34 -11.46
CA SER A 64 -2.11 -19.41 -12.47
C SER A 64 -2.75 -19.02 -13.80
N LEU A 65 -3.48 -17.91 -13.82
CA LEU A 65 -4.14 -17.37 -15.02
C LEU A 65 -4.04 -15.83 -14.98
N ALA A 66 -3.76 -15.23 -16.12
CA ALA A 66 -3.63 -13.78 -16.24
C ALA A 66 -4.11 -13.26 -17.59
N TYR A 67 -4.85 -12.16 -17.54
CA TYR A 67 -5.30 -11.40 -18.70
C TYR A 67 -4.76 -9.97 -18.65
N GLY A 68 -4.39 -9.46 -19.83
CA GLY A 68 -3.91 -8.09 -20.01
C GLY A 68 -4.87 -7.29 -20.89
N TYR A 69 -5.21 -6.07 -20.46
CA TYR A 69 -6.08 -5.15 -21.18
C TYR A 69 -5.28 -3.92 -21.60
N GLY A 70 -5.44 -3.49 -22.85
CA GLY A 70 -4.83 -2.28 -23.38
C GLY A 70 -3.72 -2.51 -24.42
N PHE A 71 -2.82 -1.54 -24.55
CA PHE A 71 -1.86 -1.46 -25.66
C PHE A 71 -0.44 -1.86 -25.19
N ARG A 72 -0.12 -3.15 -25.34
CA ARG A 72 1.14 -3.74 -24.84
C ARG A 72 2.39 -2.96 -25.21
N GLU A 73 2.51 -2.59 -26.49
CA GLU A 73 3.74 -2.00 -27.04
C GLU A 73 3.94 -0.54 -26.68
N THR A 74 2.87 0.20 -26.42
CA THR A 74 2.92 1.63 -26.17
C THR A 74 2.84 2.00 -24.69
N THR A 75 1.90 1.41 -23.95
CA THR A 75 1.57 1.83 -22.59
C THR A 75 1.68 0.73 -21.54
N GLY A 76 1.90 -0.51 -21.98
CA GLY A 76 1.77 -1.69 -21.13
C GLY A 76 0.32 -2.05 -20.88
N LEU A 77 0.10 -3.11 -20.13
CA LEU A 77 -1.22 -3.69 -19.89
C LEU A 77 -1.69 -3.49 -18.45
N ILE A 78 -2.98 -3.25 -18.27
CA ILE A 78 -3.67 -3.49 -17.02
C ILE A 78 -3.78 -5.01 -16.90
N SER A 79 -3.33 -5.58 -15.78
CA SER A 79 -3.35 -7.04 -15.62
C SER A 79 -4.38 -7.46 -14.59
N VAL A 80 -5.14 -8.49 -14.94
CA VAL A 80 -6.08 -9.19 -14.06
C VAL A 80 -5.58 -10.61 -13.89
N MET A 81 -5.37 -11.05 -12.65
CA MET A 81 -4.77 -12.34 -12.35
C MET A 81 -5.57 -13.09 -11.28
N VAL A 82 -5.71 -14.40 -11.46
CA VAL A 82 -6.34 -15.31 -10.49
C VAL A 82 -5.50 -16.56 -10.32
N ASN A 83 -5.64 -17.22 -9.17
CA ASN A 83 -5.13 -18.57 -9.00
C ASN A 83 -6.30 -19.53 -8.78
N LEU A 84 -6.55 -20.39 -9.76
CA LEU A 84 -7.69 -21.30 -9.76
C LEU A 84 -7.59 -22.39 -8.67
N LYS A 85 -6.35 -22.71 -8.24
CA LYS A 85 -6.08 -23.67 -7.16
C LYS A 85 -6.03 -23.00 -5.78
N ARG A 86 -5.70 -21.70 -5.73
CA ARG A 86 -5.56 -20.91 -4.51
C ARG A 86 -6.48 -19.71 -4.55
N LYS A 87 -7.78 -20.00 -4.42
CA LYS A 87 -8.85 -18.99 -4.44
C LYS A 87 -8.73 -17.95 -3.31
N ASP A 88 -8.05 -18.33 -2.22
CA ASP A 88 -7.71 -17.47 -1.09
C ASP A 88 -6.84 -16.25 -1.47
N MET A 89 -6.10 -16.33 -2.59
CA MET A 89 -5.33 -15.19 -3.11
C MET A 89 -6.21 -14.08 -3.69
N GLY A 90 -7.47 -14.38 -4.00
CA GLY A 90 -8.39 -13.42 -4.62
C GLY A 90 -8.06 -13.11 -6.08
N ILE A 91 -8.71 -12.07 -6.58
CA ILE A 91 -8.55 -11.53 -7.93
C ILE A 91 -7.66 -10.30 -7.84
N LEU A 92 -6.49 -10.33 -8.45
CA LEU A 92 -5.60 -9.18 -8.51
C LEU A 92 -5.89 -8.35 -9.75
N VAL A 93 -6.18 -7.06 -9.58
CA VAL A 93 -6.32 -6.08 -10.67
C VAL A 93 -5.24 -5.02 -10.50
N ASN A 94 -4.30 -4.94 -11.44
CA ASN A 94 -3.15 -4.06 -11.35
C ASN A 94 -3.17 -3.04 -12.50
N PHE A 95 -3.18 -1.77 -12.12
CA PHE A 95 -3.08 -0.63 -13.03
C PHE A 95 -1.68 0.01 -12.90
N PRO A 96 -0.69 -0.43 -13.71
CA PRO A 96 0.61 0.24 -13.77
C PRO A 96 0.47 1.67 -14.28
N ALA A 97 1.37 2.57 -13.90
CA ALA A 97 1.26 4.01 -14.16
C ALA A 97 0.89 4.38 -15.61
N LYS A 98 1.59 3.81 -16.59
CA LYS A 98 1.32 4.10 -18.01
C LYS A 98 -0.01 3.52 -18.49
N ALA A 99 -0.33 2.28 -18.11
CA ALA A 99 -1.58 1.64 -18.50
C ALA A 99 -2.78 2.32 -17.83
N LYS A 100 -2.63 2.72 -16.56
CA LYS A 100 -3.63 3.53 -15.84
C LYS A 100 -3.92 4.84 -16.56
N LYS A 101 -2.87 5.56 -16.98
CA LYS A 101 -3.06 6.81 -17.73
C LYS A 101 -3.77 6.59 -19.07
N SER A 102 -3.43 5.53 -19.80
CA SER A 102 -4.15 5.17 -21.03
C SER A 102 -5.62 4.87 -20.76
N TYR A 103 -5.90 4.13 -19.70
CA TYR A 103 -7.27 3.83 -19.30
C TYR A 103 -8.07 5.13 -19.01
N GLU A 104 -7.50 6.09 -18.29
CA GLU A 104 -8.12 7.39 -18.01
C GLU A 104 -8.38 8.19 -19.30
N VAL A 105 -7.39 8.23 -20.20
CA VAL A 105 -7.50 8.95 -21.49
C VAL A 105 -8.59 8.34 -22.38
N VAL A 106 -8.60 7.00 -22.51
CA VAL A 106 -9.61 6.32 -23.33
C VAL A 106 -11.01 6.47 -22.70
N SER A 107 -11.11 6.39 -21.39
CA SER A 107 -12.38 6.63 -20.69
C SER A 107 -12.92 8.04 -20.96
N ASP A 108 -12.07 9.06 -20.89
CA ASP A 108 -12.45 10.45 -21.18
C ASP A 108 -12.93 10.59 -22.66
N LEU A 109 -12.25 9.97 -23.61
CA LEU A 109 -12.66 9.94 -25.02
C LEU A 109 -14.00 9.25 -25.24
N LEU A 110 -14.34 8.27 -24.40
CA LEU A 110 -15.64 7.57 -24.42
C LEU A 110 -16.71 8.29 -23.58
N ASN A 111 -16.42 9.47 -23.02
CA ASN A 111 -17.27 10.21 -22.08
C ASN A 111 -17.66 9.37 -20.84
N LEU A 112 -16.75 8.54 -20.38
CA LEU A 112 -16.87 7.76 -19.14
C LEU A 112 -16.00 8.43 -18.07
N GLU A 113 -16.64 8.84 -16.97
CA GLU A 113 -15.90 9.43 -15.86
C GLU A 113 -15.26 8.34 -15.00
N VAL A 114 -13.94 8.45 -14.78
CA VAL A 114 -13.18 7.58 -13.88
C VAL A 114 -12.92 8.31 -12.56
N ASP A 115 -13.74 8.05 -11.55
CA ASP A 115 -13.48 8.48 -10.17
C ASP A 115 -12.81 7.36 -9.37
N TRP A 116 -11.49 7.47 -9.18
CA TRP A 116 -10.72 6.49 -8.39
C TRP A 116 -11.18 6.39 -6.94
N PHE A 117 -11.66 7.47 -6.35
CA PHE A 117 -12.18 7.45 -4.97
C PHE A 117 -13.51 6.70 -4.90
N GLN A 118 -14.37 6.85 -5.91
CA GLN A 118 -15.59 6.07 -6.00
C GLN A 118 -15.29 4.59 -6.26
N ILE A 119 -14.36 4.27 -7.15
CA ILE A 119 -13.92 2.88 -7.40
C ILE A 119 -13.38 2.26 -6.10
N ILE A 120 -12.56 2.99 -5.33
CA ILE A 120 -12.06 2.51 -4.04
C ILE A 120 -13.22 2.24 -3.08
N ARG A 121 -14.20 3.14 -2.96
CA ARG A 121 -15.39 2.93 -2.11
C ARG A 121 -16.16 1.70 -2.52
N THR A 122 -16.44 1.53 -3.79
CA THR A 122 -17.13 0.37 -4.37
C THR A 122 -16.38 -0.92 -4.05
N VAL A 123 -15.07 -0.96 -4.27
CA VAL A 123 -14.24 -2.13 -3.97
C VAL A 123 -14.31 -2.51 -2.48
N TYR A 124 -14.23 -1.54 -1.57
CA TYR A 124 -14.23 -1.82 -0.13
C TYR A 124 -15.59 -2.15 0.42
N ARG A 125 -16.63 -1.40 0.05
CA ARG A 125 -17.96 -1.49 0.64
C ARG A 125 -18.83 -2.55 0.00
N ASP A 126 -18.85 -2.60 -1.33
CA ASP A 126 -19.78 -3.45 -2.06
C ASP A 126 -19.19 -4.83 -2.37
N PHE A 127 -17.88 -4.91 -2.53
CA PHE A 127 -17.19 -6.14 -2.95
C PHE A 127 -16.20 -6.69 -1.93
N HIS A 128 -16.05 -6.07 -0.76
CA HIS A 128 -15.14 -6.51 0.32
C HIS A 128 -13.69 -6.73 -0.14
N GLY A 129 -13.29 -6.00 -1.17
CA GLY A 129 -11.92 -5.99 -1.67
C GLY A 129 -11.03 -5.00 -0.93
N HIS A 130 -9.82 -4.83 -1.43
CA HIS A 130 -8.89 -3.86 -0.84
C HIS A 130 -7.82 -3.40 -1.83
N ILE A 131 -7.14 -2.29 -1.50
CA ILE A 131 -5.94 -1.84 -2.20
C ILE A 131 -4.72 -2.60 -1.68
N ALA A 132 -3.95 -3.23 -2.58
CA ALA A 132 -2.68 -3.88 -2.27
C ALA A 132 -1.47 -2.99 -2.53
N ARG A 133 -1.60 -1.98 -3.41
CA ARG A 133 -0.60 -0.95 -3.69
C ARG A 133 -1.29 0.35 -4.10
N LEU A 134 -0.75 1.47 -3.61
CA LEU A 134 -1.15 2.82 -3.98
C LEU A 134 0.12 3.68 -4.09
N ASP A 135 0.37 4.21 -5.27
CA ASP A 135 1.44 5.17 -5.49
C ASP A 135 0.82 6.55 -5.67
N VAL A 136 1.22 7.48 -4.82
CA VAL A 136 0.73 8.87 -4.81
C VAL A 136 1.87 9.78 -5.20
N ASN A 137 1.66 10.66 -6.16
CA ASN A 137 2.65 11.65 -6.54
C ASN A 137 2.17 13.08 -6.35
N VAL A 138 3.13 13.95 -6.05
CA VAL A 138 3.02 15.40 -6.11
C VAL A 138 4.07 15.91 -7.09
N ASP A 139 3.62 16.66 -8.07
CA ASP A 139 4.47 17.34 -9.05
C ASP A 139 4.59 18.81 -8.69
N LEU A 140 5.82 19.30 -8.58
CA LEU A 140 6.16 20.68 -8.28
C LEU A 140 6.88 21.28 -9.52
N LEU A 141 6.18 22.17 -10.23
CA LEU A 141 6.66 22.76 -11.46
C LEU A 141 7.15 24.20 -11.21
N ASP A 142 8.35 24.50 -11.69
CA ASP A 142 8.93 25.86 -11.66
C ASP A 142 9.08 26.48 -10.26
N PHE A 143 9.26 25.64 -9.23
CA PHE A 143 9.61 26.06 -7.88
C PHE A 143 11.12 26.24 -7.65
N GLY A 144 11.96 25.88 -8.63
CA GLY A 144 13.42 25.87 -8.46
C GLY A 144 13.97 24.63 -7.74
N TYR A 145 13.12 23.69 -7.36
CA TYR A 145 13.55 22.48 -6.64
C TYR A 145 14.13 21.43 -7.58
N SER A 146 15.18 20.75 -7.14
CA SER A 146 15.78 19.65 -7.90
C SER A 146 16.22 18.52 -6.98
N PRO A 147 16.18 17.26 -7.45
CA PRO A 147 16.71 16.13 -6.68
C PRO A 147 18.20 16.29 -6.38
N HIS A 148 18.95 16.87 -7.29
CA HIS A 148 20.39 17.09 -7.13
C HIS A 148 20.70 18.04 -5.96
N SER A 149 20.03 19.20 -5.88
CA SER A 149 20.20 20.14 -4.76
C SER A 149 19.81 19.50 -3.41
N ILE A 150 18.72 18.72 -3.39
CA ILE A 150 18.31 17.99 -2.18
C ILE A 150 19.39 16.94 -1.80
N ALA A 151 19.92 16.20 -2.77
CA ALA A 151 20.96 15.20 -2.51
C ALA A 151 22.25 15.83 -1.96
N GLN A 152 22.69 16.96 -2.51
CA GLN A 152 23.85 17.69 -2.00
C GLN A 152 23.66 18.14 -0.56
N ARG A 153 22.51 18.72 -0.20
CA ARG A 153 22.19 19.14 1.17
C ARG A 153 22.11 17.95 2.14
N LEU A 154 21.56 16.80 1.69
CA LEU A 154 21.54 15.56 2.47
C LEU A 154 22.96 15.01 2.70
N GLN A 155 23.82 15.04 1.67
CA GLN A 155 25.20 14.60 1.76
C GLN A 155 26.01 15.50 2.70
N ALA A 156 25.84 16.82 2.59
CA ALA A 156 26.46 17.81 3.46
C ALA A 156 25.89 17.85 4.89
N ASP A 157 24.93 16.97 5.19
CA ASP A 157 24.28 16.86 6.50
C ASP A 157 23.54 18.12 6.96
N GLN A 158 23.15 18.98 6.02
CA GLN A 158 22.40 20.21 6.25
C GLN A 158 20.91 19.94 6.48
N ILE A 159 20.37 18.92 5.84
CA ILE A 159 18.98 18.50 5.96
C ILE A 159 18.89 17.01 6.22
N VAL A 160 17.79 16.57 6.84
CA VAL A 160 17.55 15.17 7.16
C VAL A 160 16.09 14.79 6.91
N PHE A 161 15.87 13.55 6.45
CA PHE A 161 14.53 12.96 6.49
C PHE A 161 14.22 12.45 7.88
N THR A 162 13.02 12.72 8.36
CA THR A 162 12.48 12.14 9.58
C THR A 162 11.15 11.44 9.30
N ASP A 163 10.80 10.46 10.13
CA ASP A 163 9.45 9.91 10.17
C ASP A 163 8.50 10.82 10.99
N SER A 164 7.22 10.46 11.02
CA SER A 164 6.18 11.17 11.79
C SER A 164 6.45 11.25 13.32
N ARG A 165 7.40 10.44 13.83
CA ARG A 165 7.84 10.44 15.23
C ARG A 165 9.15 11.19 15.43
N LYS A 166 9.59 11.94 14.42
CA LYS A 166 10.87 12.67 14.38
C LYS A 166 12.11 11.77 14.49
N HIS A 167 11.99 10.46 14.19
CA HIS A 167 13.17 9.62 14.07
C HIS A 167 13.85 9.89 12.73
N VAL A 168 15.15 10.17 12.80
CA VAL A 168 15.95 10.43 11.59
C VAL A 168 16.05 9.15 10.75
N VAL A 169 15.77 9.27 9.46
CA VAL A 169 15.97 8.20 8.49
C VAL A 169 17.46 8.08 8.20
N LYS A 170 18.03 6.91 8.42
CA LYS A 170 19.47 6.66 8.23
C LYS A 170 19.87 6.84 6.77
N LYS A 171 21.03 7.47 6.51
CA LYS A 171 21.56 7.69 5.16
C LYS A 171 21.76 6.37 4.39
N GLU A 172 22.15 5.30 5.06
CA GLU A 172 22.35 3.97 4.48
C GLU A 172 21.06 3.36 3.92
N SER A 173 19.91 3.83 4.38
CA SER A 173 18.59 3.45 3.82
C SER A 173 18.14 4.33 2.66
N MET A 174 18.97 5.29 2.23
CA MET A 174 18.69 6.17 1.10
C MET A 174 19.52 5.77 -0.12
N ARG A 175 19.02 6.09 -1.31
CA ARG A 175 19.69 5.86 -2.59
C ARG A 175 19.80 7.16 -3.36
N GLY A 176 20.81 7.27 -4.22
CA GLY A 176 21.01 8.48 -5.03
C GLY A 176 21.65 9.63 -4.25
N ILE A 177 22.23 9.36 -3.07
CA ILE A 177 23.01 10.29 -2.27
C ILE A 177 24.46 9.81 -2.31
N GLY A 178 25.34 10.59 -2.94
CA GLY A 178 26.75 10.25 -3.14
C GLY A 178 27.41 11.24 -4.09
N ASP A 179 28.65 10.95 -4.47
CA ASP A 179 29.48 11.78 -5.38
C ASP A 179 29.05 11.60 -6.83
N PHE A 180 27.81 11.96 -7.15
CA PHE A 180 27.31 11.95 -8.51
C PHE A 180 27.50 13.33 -9.15
N VAL A 181 27.90 13.35 -10.43
CA VAL A 181 27.93 14.58 -11.24
C VAL A 181 26.54 15.24 -11.24
N GLU A 182 25.48 14.43 -11.28
CA GLU A 182 24.13 14.89 -11.17
C GLU A 182 23.19 13.79 -10.62
N THR A 183 22.52 14.06 -9.53
CA THR A 183 21.50 13.17 -8.97
C THR A 183 20.15 13.43 -9.64
N GLN A 184 19.61 12.43 -10.33
CA GLN A 184 18.30 12.49 -10.97
C GLN A 184 17.19 11.87 -10.11
N THR A 185 17.54 10.99 -9.18
CA THR A 185 16.57 10.28 -8.33
C THR A 185 17.13 10.04 -6.94
N ILE A 186 16.34 10.39 -5.91
CA ILE A 186 16.58 10.03 -4.51
C ILE A 186 15.52 9.02 -4.10
N GLY A 187 15.93 7.92 -3.46
CA GLY A 187 15.04 6.94 -2.85
C GLY A 187 15.22 6.92 -1.34
N VAL A 188 14.13 6.89 -0.58
CA VAL A 188 14.14 6.87 0.88
C VAL A 188 13.42 5.64 1.42
N GLY A 189 14.13 4.82 2.16
CA GLY A 189 13.65 3.55 2.69
C GLY A 189 13.93 2.35 1.78
N SER A 190 13.37 1.18 2.12
CA SER A 190 13.49 -0.04 1.32
C SER A 190 12.30 -0.21 0.38
N ARG A 191 12.56 -0.63 -0.86
CA ARG A 191 11.50 -0.99 -1.81
C ARG A 191 10.63 -2.17 -1.37
N SER A 192 11.13 -3.02 -0.48
CA SER A 192 10.37 -4.13 0.10
C SER A 192 9.51 -3.72 1.30
N SER A 193 9.67 -2.49 1.82
CA SER A 193 8.88 -1.99 2.94
C SER A 193 7.45 -1.63 2.53
N ASN A 194 6.58 -1.44 3.54
CA ASN A 194 5.20 -1.00 3.31
C ASN A 194 5.08 0.42 2.75
N ALA A 195 6.15 1.23 2.86
CA ALA A 195 6.20 2.58 2.33
C ALA A 195 7.62 2.90 1.83
N TYR A 196 7.70 3.49 0.64
CA TYR A 196 8.93 3.92 0.00
C TYR A 196 8.71 5.28 -0.65
N LEU A 197 9.65 6.21 -0.49
CA LEU A 197 9.57 7.54 -1.07
C LEU A 197 10.58 7.68 -2.20
N ARG A 198 10.18 8.28 -3.31
CA ARG A 198 11.04 8.70 -4.42
C ARG A 198 10.90 10.20 -4.68
N LEU A 199 12.02 10.85 -4.89
CA LEU A 199 12.09 12.19 -5.44
C LEU A 199 12.89 12.13 -6.73
N TYR A 200 12.35 12.66 -7.84
CA TYR A 200 13.07 12.60 -9.10
C TYR A 200 12.74 13.75 -10.06
N ASP A 201 13.68 13.99 -10.98
CA ASP A 201 13.52 14.96 -12.06
C ASP A 201 12.55 14.42 -13.12
N LYS A 202 11.28 14.81 -12.99
CA LYS A 202 10.23 14.37 -13.91
C LYS A 202 10.39 14.99 -15.30
N LYS A 203 10.96 16.19 -15.41
CA LYS A 203 11.26 16.82 -16.70
C LYS A 203 12.24 15.96 -17.50
N LYS A 204 13.38 15.59 -16.90
CA LYS A 204 14.38 14.73 -17.55
C LYS A 204 13.82 13.35 -17.89
N GLU A 205 13.04 12.77 -16.98
CA GLU A 205 12.39 11.48 -17.24
C GLU A 205 11.46 11.55 -18.46
N GLN A 206 10.64 12.61 -18.59
CA GLN A 206 9.74 12.79 -19.72
C GLN A 206 10.51 13.05 -21.04
N GLN A 207 11.60 13.79 -20.99
CA GLN A 207 12.44 14.05 -22.16
C GLN A 207 13.16 12.77 -22.63
N ALA A 208 13.75 12.01 -21.70
CA ALA A 208 14.48 10.78 -22.03
C ALA A 208 13.56 9.68 -22.60
N LYS A 209 12.37 9.54 -22.05
CA LYS A 209 11.41 8.49 -22.45
C LYS A 209 10.43 8.94 -23.54
N ARG A 210 10.49 10.20 -23.99
CA ARG A 210 9.49 10.82 -24.87
C ARG A 210 8.06 10.57 -24.32
N GLY A 211 7.89 10.82 -23.02
CA GLY A 211 6.67 10.51 -22.31
C GLY A 211 5.47 11.39 -22.71
N PRO A 212 4.27 11.07 -22.21
CA PRO A 212 3.03 11.76 -22.60
C PRO A 212 3.02 13.25 -22.24
N TYR A 213 3.83 13.68 -21.29
CA TYR A 213 3.95 15.07 -20.86
C TYR A 213 5.19 15.78 -21.45
N LEU A 214 5.73 15.32 -22.59
CA LEU A 214 6.93 15.89 -23.20
C LEU A 214 6.77 17.38 -23.51
N THR A 215 5.60 17.79 -24.00
CA THR A 215 5.30 19.20 -24.31
C THR A 215 5.38 20.07 -23.07
N LEU A 216 4.78 19.62 -21.95
CA LEU A 216 4.86 20.30 -20.66
C LEU A 216 6.30 20.35 -20.14
N ALA A 217 7.03 19.23 -20.22
CA ALA A 217 8.43 19.13 -19.81
C ALA A 217 9.35 20.08 -20.58
N ARG A 218 9.04 20.40 -21.84
CA ARG A 218 9.78 21.40 -22.64
C ARG A 218 9.48 22.84 -22.20
N LYS A 219 8.26 23.11 -21.75
CA LYS A 219 7.81 24.45 -21.33
C LYS A 219 8.24 24.79 -19.90
N THR A 220 8.45 23.79 -19.02
CA THR A 220 8.85 24.00 -17.61
C THR A 220 10.36 24.21 -17.47
N LYS A 221 10.77 25.05 -16.51
CA LYS A 221 12.19 25.22 -16.14
C LYS A 221 12.69 24.01 -15.34
N ASN A 222 11.94 23.62 -14.33
CA ASN A 222 12.24 22.45 -13.51
C ASN A 222 10.92 21.75 -13.11
N TRP A 223 11.01 20.46 -12.83
CA TRP A 223 9.87 19.64 -12.44
C TRP A 223 10.33 18.55 -11.47
N LEU A 224 10.16 18.82 -10.20
CA LEU A 224 10.38 17.82 -9.13
C LEU A 224 9.12 17.01 -8.93
N ARG A 225 9.20 15.67 -9.05
CA ARG A 225 8.16 14.76 -8.60
C ARG A 225 8.56 14.12 -7.28
N ILE A 226 7.64 14.16 -6.32
CA ILE A 226 7.71 13.47 -5.03
C ILE A 226 6.65 12.40 -5.03
N GLU A 227 7.07 11.13 -4.93
CA GLU A 227 6.20 9.97 -5.09
C GLU A 227 6.34 9.03 -3.89
N GLY A 228 5.22 8.74 -3.22
CA GLY A 228 5.13 7.75 -2.15
C GLY A 228 4.49 6.46 -2.65
N GLU A 229 5.22 5.35 -2.55
CA GLU A 229 4.70 4.01 -2.78
C GLU A 229 4.19 3.41 -1.47
N PHE A 230 2.91 3.09 -1.39
CA PHE A 230 2.29 2.43 -0.23
C PHE A 230 1.87 1.02 -0.63
N LYS A 231 2.22 0.01 0.20
CA LYS A 231 2.03 -1.42 -0.11
C LYS A 231 1.48 -2.18 1.07
N HIS A 232 1.01 -3.39 0.80
CA HIS A 232 0.58 -4.35 1.80
C HIS A 232 -0.44 -3.76 2.79
N LYS A 233 -0.21 -3.96 4.08
CA LYS A 233 -1.11 -3.49 5.13
C LYS A 233 -1.37 -1.98 5.08
N LEU A 234 -0.34 -1.18 4.80
CA LEU A 234 -0.48 0.27 4.77
C LEU A 234 -1.37 0.74 3.61
N ALA A 235 -1.22 0.16 2.41
CA ALA A 235 -2.11 0.46 1.30
C ALA A 235 -3.57 0.10 1.61
N ARG A 236 -3.79 -1.06 2.27
CA ARG A 236 -5.12 -1.48 2.72
C ARG A 236 -5.73 -0.49 3.72
N GLU A 237 -4.96 -0.02 4.70
CA GLU A 237 -5.40 0.97 5.70
C GLU A 237 -5.75 2.31 5.05
N ILE A 238 -4.94 2.78 4.09
CA ILE A 238 -5.20 4.00 3.33
C ILE A 238 -6.50 3.86 2.52
N GLY A 239 -6.67 2.75 1.81
CA GLY A 239 -7.86 2.50 1.02
C GLY A 239 -9.14 2.45 1.88
N LEU A 240 -9.07 1.84 3.07
CA LEU A 240 -10.18 1.84 4.03
C LEU A 240 -10.51 3.27 4.49
N ALA A 241 -9.48 4.06 4.85
CA ALA A 241 -9.68 5.44 5.26
C ALA A 241 -10.31 6.30 4.14
N ILE A 242 -9.92 6.08 2.87
CA ILE A 242 -10.55 6.71 1.71
C ILE A 242 -12.01 6.26 1.57
N ALA A 243 -12.28 4.96 1.70
CA ALA A 243 -13.62 4.42 1.56
C ALA A 243 -14.58 4.93 2.63
N ASP A 244 -14.10 5.12 3.86
CA ASP A 244 -14.89 5.60 5.00
C ASP A 244 -15.08 7.12 5.03
N SER A 245 -14.31 7.87 4.23
CA SER A 245 -14.34 9.33 4.20
C SER A 245 -15.23 9.85 3.07
N VAL A 246 -15.93 10.97 3.31
CA VAL A 246 -16.70 11.69 2.31
C VAL A 246 -15.91 12.89 1.79
N GLY A 247 -16.04 13.22 0.51
CA GLY A 247 -15.41 14.40 -0.08
C GLY A 247 -13.89 14.33 -0.20
N VAL A 248 -13.33 13.13 -0.25
CA VAL A 248 -11.88 12.94 -0.47
C VAL A 248 -11.53 13.40 -1.88
N THR A 249 -10.47 14.19 -1.96
CA THR A 249 -9.89 14.68 -3.21
C THR A 249 -8.41 14.30 -3.30
N TYR A 250 -7.80 14.46 -4.47
CA TYR A 250 -6.36 14.20 -4.66
C TYR A 250 -5.48 14.99 -3.66
N ARG A 251 -5.85 16.22 -3.30
CA ARG A 251 -5.09 17.01 -2.31
C ARG A 251 -5.01 16.34 -0.93
N HIS A 252 -6.03 15.57 -0.54
CA HIS A 252 -5.97 14.80 0.73
C HIS A 252 -4.85 13.76 0.71
N LEU A 253 -4.47 13.24 -0.47
CA LEU A 253 -3.39 12.26 -0.60
C LEU A 253 -2.02 12.85 -0.25
N VAL A 254 -1.83 14.18 -0.35
CA VAL A 254 -0.60 14.86 0.08
C VAL A 254 -0.36 14.65 1.57
N SER A 255 -1.42 14.57 2.38
CA SER A 255 -1.31 14.29 3.81
C SER A 255 -0.61 12.96 4.12
N LEU A 256 -0.75 11.95 3.24
CA LEU A 256 -0.05 10.67 3.39
C LEU A 256 1.47 10.83 3.29
N LEU A 257 1.94 11.72 2.43
CA LEU A 257 3.37 11.98 2.25
C LEU A 257 3.93 12.74 3.46
N VAL A 258 3.29 13.87 3.84
CA VAL A 258 3.79 14.72 4.94
C VAL A 258 3.59 14.12 6.33
N THR A 259 2.66 13.19 6.51
CA THR A 259 2.53 12.44 7.77
C THR A 259 3.54 11.31 7.88
N ARG A 260 4.07 10.81 6.76
CA ARG A 260 5.03 9.70 6.77
C ARG A 260 6.47 10.17 6.75
N TRP A 261 6.79 11.21 5.98
CA TRP A 261 8.13 11.73 5.80
C TRP A 261 8.14 13.25 5.96
N LEU A 262 9.09 13.74 6.74
CA LEU A 262 9.40 15.16 6.83
C LEU A 262 10.85 15.36 6.41
N LEU A 263 11.10 16.37 5.60
CA LEU A 263 12.45 16.84 5.28
C LEU A 263 12.68 18.14 6.02
N ILE A 264 13.63 18.15 6.94
CA ILE A 264 13.88 19.26 7.85
C ILE A 264 15.34 19.72 7.79
N GLU A 265 15.54 20.99 8.04
CA GLU A 265 16.86 21.56 8.30
C GLU A 265 17.39 20.98 9.61
N LYS A 266 18.60 20.44 9.61
CA LYS A 266 19.16 19.71 10.76
C LYS A 266 19.36 20.61 11.98
N ASP A 267 19.84 21.82 11.77
CA ASP A 267 20.20 22.74 12.85
C ASP A 267 18.97 23.43 13.46
N SER A 268 18.03 23.85 12.61
CA SER A 268 16.85 24.60 13.06
C SER A 268 15.63 23.72 13.37
N GLY A 269 15.61 22.48 12.85
CA GLY A 269 14.44 21.59 12.89
C GLY A 269 13.25 22.08 12.06
N LYS A 270 13.40 23.18 11.29
CA LYS A 270 12.34 23.71 10.42
C LYS A 270 12.17 22.84 9.18
N LEU A 271 10.99 22.87 8.61
CA LEU A 271 10.76 22.22 7.31
C LEU A 271 11.61 22.89 6.22
N THR A 272 12.07 22.07 5.26
CA THR A 272 12.69 22.63 4.06
C THR A 272 11.61 23.25 3.15
N PRO A 273 11.97 24.18 2.24
CA PRO A 273 11.01 24.83 1.34
C PRO A 273 10.15 23.84 0.54
N GLU A 274 10.75 22.72 0.11
CA GLU A 274 10.03 21.65 -0.60
C GLU A 274 8.91 21.06 0.27
N TRP A 275 9.18 20.81 1.55
CA TRP A 275 8.20 20.24 2.49
C TRP A 275 7.22 21.29 3.04
N GLU A 276 7.62 22.55 3.18
CA GLU A 276 6.69 23.65 3.47
C GLU A 276 5.63 23.75 2.38
N THR A 277 6.02 23.61 1.11
CA THR A 277 5.10 23.57 -0.03
C THR A 277 4.11 22.40 0.07
N LEU A 278 4.58 21.19 0.40
CA LEU A 278 3.69 20.03 0.59
C LEU A 278 2.74 20.21 1.77
N VAL A 279 3.24 20.72 2.90
CA VAL A 279 2.41 20.98 4.08
C VAL A 279 1.36 22.07 3.80
N ALA A 280 1.71 23.11 3.05
CA ALA A 280 0.77 24.14 2.62
C ALA A 280 -0.34 23.56 1.72
N LEU A 281 -0.02 22.63 0.81
CA LEU A 281 -1.01 21.91 -0.01
C LEU A 281 -1.95 21.05 0.83
N ALA A 282 -1.45 20.42 1.89
CA ALA A 282 -2.23 19.58 2.81
C ALA A 282 -2.96 20.38 3.89
N LYS A 283 -2.70 21.70 4.02
CA LYS A 283 -3.27 22.55 5.06
C LYS A 283 -4.81 22.59 4.97
N ASN A 284 -5.46 22.49 6.12
CA ASN A 284 -6.92 22.45 6.27
C ASN A 284 -7.63 21.22 5.64
N LEU A 285 -6.87 20.20 5.26
CA LEU A 285 -7.43 18.93 4.85
C LEU A 285 -7.43 17.95 6.03
N THR A 286 -8.46 17.11 6.11
CA THR A 286 -8.50 16.04 7.11
C THR A 286 -7.34 15.09 6.83
N ILE A 287 -6.39 15.03 7.76
CA ILE A 287 -5.31 14.05 7.69
C ILE A 287 -5.93 12.68 7.93
N PHE A 288 -5.70 11.75 7.02
CA PHE A 288 -6.10 10.37 7.24
C PHE A 288 -5.47 9.85 8.53
N SER A 289 -6.29 9.73 9.58
CA SER A 289 -5.86 9.10 10.81
C SER A 289 -5.74 7.61 10.55
N LEU A 290 -4.53 7.14 10.27
CA LEU A 290 -4.21 5.70 10.16
C LEU A 290 -4.25 5.07 11.58
N ARG A 291 -5.31 5.34 12.34
CA ARG A 291 -5.54 4.64 13.60
C ARG A 291 -6.15 3.29 13.27
N PRO A 292 -5.66 2.20 13.88
CA PRO A 292 -6.30 0.90 13.71
C PRO A 292 -7.77 1.04 14.10
N SER A 293 -8.66 0.65 13.16
CA SER A 293 -10.09 0.55 13.47
C SER A 293 -10.34 -0.54 14.52
N PRO A 294 -11.46 -0.51 15.22
CA PRO A 294 -11.84 -1.60 16.14
C PRO A 294 -11.84 -3.00 15.52
N SER A 295 -12.22 -3.09 14.23
CA SER A 295 -12.14 -4.34 13.46
C SER A 295 -10.69 -4.85 13.27
N GLN A 296 -9.69 -3.95 13.19
CA GLN A 296 -8.29 -4.36 13.08
C GLN A 296 -7.72 -4.98 14.36
N ILE A 297 -8.37 -4.80 15.48
CA ILE A 297 -7.92 -5.36 16.76
C ILE A 297 -8.39 -6.82 16.88
N SER A 298 -9.59 -7.14 16.41
CA SER A 298 -10.02 -8.55 16.28
C SER A 298 -9.10 -9.29 15.28
N GLU A 299 -8.72 -8.64 14.15
CA GLU A 299 -7.74 -9.18 13.21
C GLU A 299 -6.36 -9.43 13.84
N ILE A 300 -5.94 -8.65 14.83
CA ILE A 300 -4.65 -8.90 15.52
C ILE A 300 -4.72 -10.19 16.32
N VAL A 301 -5.81 -10.43 17.05
CA VAL A 301 -6.00 -11.67 17.80
C VAL A 301 -6.10 -12.85 16.83
N GLU A 302 -6.88 -12.73 15.77
CA GLU A 302 -7.02 -13.75 14.73
C GLU A 302 -5.67 -14.11 14.06
N LYS A 303 -4.89 -13.12 13.65
CA LYS A 303 -3.56 -13.37 13.06
C LYS A 303 -2.57 -14.01 14.02
N LYS A 304 -2.69 -13.71 15.32
CA LYS A 304 -1.87 -14.37 16.34
C LYS A 304 -2.31 -15.82 16.53
N LEU A 305 -3.60 -16.07 16.49
CA LEU A 305 -4.14 -17.42 16.57
C LEU A 305 -3.81 -18.23 15.30
N GLU A 306 -3.94 -17.63 14.10
CA GLU A 306 -3.51 -18.23 12.85
C GLU A 306 -2.02 -18.64 12.90
N TRP A 307 -1.15 -17.74 13.36
CA TRP A 307 0.27 -18.04 13.50
C TRP A 307 0.52 -19.15 14.54
N LEU A 308 -0.23 -19.18 15.63
CA LEU A 308 -0.16 -20.22 16.67
C LEU A 308 -0.56 -21.59 16.11
N LEU A 309 -1.68 -21.64 15.37
CA LEU A 309 -2.27 -22.90 14.88
C LEU A 309 -1.64 -23.43 13.60
N LEU A 310 -1.24 -22.54 12.67
CA LEU A 310 -0.72 -22.91 11.35
C LEU A 310 0.78 -22.67 11.19
N GLY A 311 1.40 -22.00 12.16
CA GLY A 311 2.83 -21.70 12.16
C GLY A 311 3.67 -22.66 13.00
N GLY A 312 4.91 -22.25 13.26
CA GLY A 312 5.88 -23.05 14.02
C GLY A 312 5.44 -23.55 15.41
N PRO A 313 4.68 -22.76 16.21
CA PRO A 313 4.27 -23.20 17.55
C PRO A 313 3.44 -24.48 17.57
N ALA A 314 2.51 -24.66 16.62
CA ALA A 314 1.71 -25.89 16.53
C ALA A 314 2.60 -27.13 16.31
N GLY A 315 3.66 -27.00 15.52
CA GLY A 315 4.65 -28.07 15.33
C GLY A 315 5.38 -28.44 16.63
N VAL A 316 5.69 -27.46 17.48
CA VAL A 316 6.29 -27.69 18.80
C VAL A 316 5.33 -28.44 19.70
N PHE A 317 4.06 -28.02 19.78
CA PHE A 317 3.05 -28.72 20.58
C PHE A 317 2.84 -30.16 20.09
N TYR A 318 2.78 -30.36 18.77
CA TYR A 318 2.67 -31.68 18.17
C TYR A 318 3.90 -32.58 18.51
N LEU A 319 5.11 -32.04 18.45
CA LEU A 319 6.33 -32.76 18.83
C LEU A 319 6.27 -33.23 20.31
N PHE A 320 5.86 -32.34 21.22
CA PHE A 320 5.71 -32.68 22.64
C PHE A 320 4.64 -33.73 22.87
N TRP A 321 3.52 -33.63 22.15
CA TRP A 321 2.46 -34.64 22.21
C TRP A 321 2.94 -36.00 21.71
N CYS A 322 3.65 -36.06 20.58
CA CYS A 322 4.20 -37.30 20.04
C CYS A 322 5.25 -37.93 20.96
N GLY A 323 6.10 -37.11 21.60
CA GLY A 323 7.19 -37.57 22.44
C GLY A 323 6.77 -37.95 23.87
N TYR A 324 5.79 -37.23 24.43
CA TYR A 324 5.46 -37.31 25.85
C TYR A 324 3.97 -37.50 26.13
N GLY A 325 3.13 -37.65 25.10
CA GLY A 325 1.68 -37.80 25.19
C GLY A 325 0.96 -36.57 25.78
N ASP A 326 -0.31 -36.75 26.15
CA ASP A 326 -1.17 -35.68 26.69
C ASP A 326 -0.57 -35.03 27.94
N GLN A 327 -0.01 -35.86 28.85
CA GLN A 327 0.61 -35.34 30.09
C GLN A 327 1.81 -34.45 29.81
N GLY A 328 2.61 -34.75 28.77
CA GLY A 328 3.75 -33.93 28.37
C GLY A 328 3.31 -32.60 27.78
N LEU A 329 2.29 -32.62 26.96
CA LEU A 329 1.68 -31.40 26.41
C LEU A 329 1.11 -30.51 27.51
N GLU A 330 0.37 -31.11 28.48
CA GLU A 330 -0.19 -30.37 29.62
C GLU A 330 0.93 -29.73 30.48
N LYS A 331 2.00 -30.45 30.76
CA LYS A 331 3.18 -29.88 31.44
C LYS A 331 3.81 -28.69 30.70
N LEU A 332 3.92 -28.77 29.38
CA LEU A 332 4.42 -27.66 28.57
C LEU A 332 3.51 -26.44 28.65
N LEU A 333 2.18 -26.65 28.54
CA LEU A 333 1.21 -25.56 28.62
C LEU A 333 1.20 -24.89 29.99
N ASN A 334 1.29 -25.70 31.07
CA ASN A 334 1.39 -25.21 32.46
C ASN A 334 2.70 -24.38 32.63
N PHE A 335 3.83 -24.88 32.15
CA PHE A 335 5.08 -24.17 32.20
C PHE A 335 5.00 -22.82 31.43
N MET A 336 4.42 -22.81 30.23
CA MET A 336 4.23 -21.58 29.46
C MET A 336 3.31 -20.58 30.17
N ARG A 337 2.21 -21.08 30.79
CA ARG A 337 1.31 -20.25 31.58
C ARG A 337 2.07 -19.58 32.74
N ASP A 338 2.88 -20.33 33.45
CA ASP A 338 3.64 -19.84 34.60
C ASP A 338 4.72 -18.85 34.15
N TYR A 339 5.47 -19.16 33.07
CA TYR A 339 6.40 -18.25 32.43
C TYR A 339 5.77 -16.92 32.03
N ILE A 340 4.54 -16.91 31.53
CA ILE A 340 3.80 -15.68 31.17
C ILE A 340 3.35 -14.94 32.42
N LYS A 341 2.88 -15.65 33.47
CA LYS A 341 2.39 -15.06 34.72
C LYS A 341 3.48 -14.42 35.55
N TYR A 342 4.63 -15.07 35.67
CA TYR A 342 5.76 -14.60 36.47
C TYR A 342 6.61 -13.55 35.80
N SER A 343 6.29 -13.17 34.57
CA SER A 343 7.09 -12.29 33.72
C SER A 343 7.36 -10.89 34.26
N LYS A 344 6.65 -10.43 35.29
CA LYS A 344 6.73 -9.03 35.73
C LYS A 344 7.81 -8.74 36.79
N LYS A 345 8.35 -9.72 37.49
CA LYS A 345 9.29 -9.48 38.58
C LYS A 345 10.63 -10.24 38.48
N ASP A 346 10.67 -11.46 37.95
CA ASP A 346 11.82 -12.35 38.08
C ASP A 346 12.28 -13.04 36.77
N GLY A 347 12.44 -12.27 35.69
CA GLY A 347 13.07 -12.82 34.47
C GLY A 347 12.15 -13.54 33.49
N GLY A 348 10.82 -13.47 33.68
CA GLY A 348 9.85 -14.05 32.79
C GLY A 348 9.62 -13.26 31.48
N TYR A 349 8.59 -13.62 30.71
CA TYR A 349 8.31 -13.07 29.40
C TYR A 349 8.11 -11.54 29.39
N LYS A 350 8.94 -10.85 28.64
CA LYS A 350 8.80 -9.40 28.38
C LYS A 350 8.24 -9.18 26.98
N PRO A 351 7.03 -8.63 26.85
CA PRO A 351 6.48 -8.35 25.52
C PRO A 351 7.34 -7.32 24.80
N SER A 352 7.52 -7.52 23.49
CA SER A 352 8.16 -6.51 22.66
C SER A 352 7.40 -5.18 22.73
N PRO A 353 8.04 -4.01 22.50
CA PRO A 353 7.37 -2.71 22.52
C PRO A 353 6.14 -2.67 21.60
N LYS A 354 6.18 -3.39 20.48
CA LYS A 354 5.06 -3.51 19.55
C LYS A 354 3.90 -4.27 20.19
N LEU A 355 4.16 -5.44 20.78
CA LEU A 355 3.14 -6.25 21.42
C LEU A 355 2.55 -5.54 22.65
N ALA A 356 3.38 -4.86 23.45
CA ALA A 356 2.92 -4.06 24.58
C ALA A 356 1.94 -2.96 24.14
N LYS A 357 2.20 -2.31 23.00
CA LYS A 357 1.31 -1.30 22.42
C LYS A 357 0.00 -1.90 21.90
N GLU A 358 0.07 -3.08 21.26
CA GLU A 358 -1.10 -3.84 20.81
C GLU A 358 -1.99 -4.21 22.00
N ILE A 359 -1.42 -4.74 23.07
CA ILE A 359 -2.13 -5.09 24.33
C ILE A 359 -2.77 -3.86 24.97
N ALA A 360 -2.04 -2.74 25.03
CA ALA A 360 -2.59 -1.49 25.58
C ALA A 360 -3.79 -0.97 24.76
N GLY A 361 -3.76 -1.14 23.44
CA GLY A 361 -4.87 -0.85 22.53
C GLY A 361 -6.10 -1.72 22.84
N LEU A 362 -5.91 -3.04 22.94
CA LEU A 362 -6.96 -4.00 23.28
C LEU A 362 -7.63 -3.69 24.63
N LYS A 363 -6.82 -3.35 25.65
CA LYS A 363 -7.34 -3.00 27.00
C LYS A 363 -8.17 -1.72 27.00
N LYS A 364 -7.77 -0.70 26.23
CA LYS A 364 -8.52 0.58 26.12
C LYS A 364 -9.91 0.40 25.53
N MET A 365 -10.09 -0.60 24.68
CA MET A 365 -11.34 -0.82 23.97
C MET A 365 -12.35 -1.64 24.75
N LYS A 366 -11.98 -2.22 25.92
CA LYS A 366 -12.83 -3.08 26.75
C LYS A 366 -13.50 -4.26 26.03
N LYS A 367 -13.03 -4.63 24.84
CA LYS A 367 -13.59 -5.72 24.02
C LYS A 367 -12.46 -6.58 23.45
N PHE A 368 -12.10 -7.64 24.19
CA PHE A 368 -11.51 -8.80 23.53
C PHE A 368 -12.66 -9.55 22.81
N PRO A 369 -12.40 -10.16 21.64
CA PRO A 369 -13.37 -11.07 21.05
C PRO A 369 -13.71 -12.17 22.05
N ASP A 370 -14.95 -12.66 22.01
CA ASP A 370 -15.32 -13.84 22.77
C ASP A 370 -14.41 -14.99 22.35
N LEU A 371 -13.79 -15.65 23.33
CA LEU A 371 -12.78 -16.66 23.05
C LEU A 371 -13.42 -17.93 22.48
N ASP A 372 -14.58 -18.31 22.99
CA ASP A 372 -15.25 -19.55 22.60
C ASP A 372 -15.78 -19.43 21.17
N GLU A 373 -16.42 -18.28 20.81
CA GLU A 373 -16.86 -17.97 19.47
C GLU A 373 -15.67 -17.92 18.48
N LEU A 374 -14.55 -17.35 18.92
CA LEU A 374 -13.33 -17.27 18.10
C LEU A 374 -12.74 -18.66 17.84
N LEU A 375 -12.66 -19.51 18.86
CA LEU A 375 -12.10 -20.86 18.75
C LEU A 375 -13.02 -21.78 17.94
N GLU A 376 -14.34 -21.66 18.08
CA GLU A 376 -15.32 -22.42 17.31
C GLU A 376 -15.24 -22.09 15.80
N ARG A 377 -15.14 -20.81 15.47
CA ARG A 377 -14.92 -20.36 14.09
C ARG A 377 -13.62 -20.92 13.50
N TRP A 378 -12.52 -20.93 14.27
CA TRP A 378 -11.26 -21.50 13.83
C TRP A 378 -11.32 -23.02 13.70
N HIS A 379 -12.03 -23.71 14.57
CA HIS A 379 -12.26 -25.15 14.45
C HIS A 379 -12.96 -25.47 13.12
N GLN A 380 -14.02 -24.75 12.78
CA GLN A 380 -14.73 -24.93 11.51
C GLN A 380 -13.83 -24.66 10.31
N LEU A 381 -13.04 -23.58 10.32
CA LEU A 381 -12.08 -23.27 9.25
C LEU A 381 -11.03 -24.37 9.05
N LEU A 382 -10.55 -24.98 10.12
CA LEU A 382 -9.57 -26.07 10.06
C LEU A 382 -10.20 -27.35 9.51
N VAL A 383 -11.45 -27.67 9.87
CA VAL A 383 -12.23 -28.81 9.34
C VAL A 383 -12.47 -28.62 7.85
N ASP A 384 -12.93 -27.47 7.40
CA ASP A 384 -13.18 -27.16 5.99
C ASP A 384 -11.88 -27.27 5.17
N ARG A 385 -10.76 -26.79 5.70
CA ARG A 385 -9.44 -26.88 5.05
C ARG A 385 -8.94 -28.32 4.93
N ASP A 386 -9.21 -29.17 5.90
CA ASP A 386 -8.84 -30.59 5.86
C ASP A 386 -9.70 -31.34 4.85
N GLN A 387 -11.01 -31.07 4.80
CA GLN A 387 -11.91 -31.62 3.79
C GLN A 387 -11.51 -31.24 2.38
N ASP A 388 -11.12 -29.99 2.13
CA ASP A 388 -10.62 -29.54 0.84
C ASP A 388 -9.31 -30.24 0.45
N ARG A 389 -8.39 -30.43 1.39
CA ARG A 389 -7.15 -31.20 1.17
C ARG A 389 -7.43 -32.66 0.80
N ARG A 390 -8.36 -33.30 1.46
CA ARG A 390 -8.77 -34.69 1.15
C ARG A 390 -9.41 -34.78 -0.23
N ARG A 391 -10.28 -33.86 -0.60
CA ARG A 391 -10.89 -33.80 -1.94
C ARG A 391 -9.85 -33.64 -3.06
N VAL A 392 -8.81 -32.84 -2.83
CA VAL A 392 -7.71 -32.67 -3.80
C VAL A 392 -6.84 -33.91 -3.89
N ALA A 393 -6.55 -34.60 -2.79
CA ALA A 393 -5.79 -35.82 -2.77
C ALA A 393 -6.51 -37.00 -3.53
N TYR A 394 -7.82 -37.11 -3.37
CA TYR A 394 -8.61 -38.12 -4.10
C TYR A 394 -8.67 -37.88 -5.60
N ARG A 395 -8.60 -36.66 -6.10
CA ARG A 395 -8.61 -36.32 -7.54
C ARG A 395 -7.27 -36.55 -8.26
N VAL A 396 -6.21 -36.79 -7.52
CA VAL A 396 -4.86 -37.07 -8.11
C VAL A 396 -4.66 -38.58 -8.40
N TYR A 397 -5.57 -39.44 -7.90
CA TYR A 397 -5.52 -40.90 -8.07
C TYR A 397 -6.64 -41.45 -8.93
N GLU A 398 -7.48 -40.60 -9.55
CA GLU A 398 -8.36 -40.92 -10.70
C GLU A 398 -7.77 -40.38 -12.01
#